data_b67577b99b0e433e39e8bab4c1d7483d
#
_entry.id   b67577b99b0e433e39e8bab4c1d7483d
#
_cell.length_a   1.000
_cell.length_b   1.000
_cell.length_c   1.000
_cell.angle_alpha   90.00
_cell.angle_beta   90.00
_cell.angle_gamma   90.00
#
_symmetry.space_group_name_H-M   'P 1'
#
loop_
_entity.id
_entity.type
_entity.pdbx_description
1 polymer ?
#
loop_
_entity_poly.entity_id
_entity_poly.type
_entity_poly.pdbx_seq_one_letter_code
_entity_poly.pdbx_strand_id
1 'polypeptide(L)'
;MANIEKTFRSYTSDQGKNYAQNRLDYHQDLYNLIVAHHTSTGGKLDTLIDVGCGPGNVASNLSKHFVHTIGLDPSEGMIATARALNSGPAADSGKLRFEVSTAEDLGSNLSPPIADSSIDMIVAATAAHWFDMPAFWRSAARVLKSGGSVAIWGSANMRTSPGTPNAEAIQARIDQFEAEIEPYFLPGNVLTRGLYKDLGLPWSVEPAVEGFDEKTFFRRDWDTTEKFLALGAPEIDMSVFERMLGTMSPVTRWREDHPEATGEEDIVRVFRRDIERLLREAGVKEGKEKVKGSAQGFLLIVKKI
;
A
#
# COMPACT_ATOMS: atom_id res chain seq x y z
N MET A 1 0.60 -20.83 -14.17
CA MET A 1 1.42 -20.51 -12.97
C MET A 1 1.19 -19.04 -12.71
N ALA A 2 0.70 -18.69 -11.52
CA ALA A 2 0.54 -17.29 -11.14
C ALA A 2 1.92 -16.60 -11.20
N ASN A 3 1.98 -15.44 -11.85
CA ASN A 3 3.20 -14.63 -11.91
C ASN A 3 3.43 -14.05 -10.51
N ILE A 4 4.19 -14.78 -9.68
CA ILE A 4 4.51 -14.38 -8.31
C ILE A 4 5.32 -13.10 -8.38
N GLU A 5 4.84 -12.03 -7.73
CA GLU A 5 5.59 -10.79 -7.58
C GLU A 5 6.93 -11.04 -6.90
N LYS A 6 8.02 -10.72 -7.59
CA LYS A 6 9.38 -10.93 -7.10
C LYS A 6 10.07 -9.64 -6.64
N THR A 7 9.63 -8.50 -7.14
CA THR A 7 10.29 -7.21 -6.92
C THR A 7 10.40 -6.88 -5.43
N PHE A 8 9.27 -6.89 -4.71
CA PHE A 8 9.26 -6.55 -3.28
C PHE A 8 9.78 -7.68 -2.39
N ARG A 9 9.57 -8.95 -2.78
CA ARG A 9 10.07 -10.12 -2.03
C ARG A 9 11.61 -10.18 -1.97
N SER A 10 12.29 -9.63 -2.98
CA SER A 10 13.75 -9.60 -3.06
C SER A 10 14.40 -8.33 -2.49
N TYR A 11 13.60 -7.42 -1.90
CA TYR A 11 14.14 -6.16 -1.38
C TYR A 11 15.17 -6.39 -0.29
N THR A 12 16.32 -5.72 -0.44
CA THR A 12 17.33 -5.59 0.61
C THR A 12 16.85 -4.60 1.69
N SER A 13 17.49 -4.61 2.86
CA SER A 13 17.20 -3.64 3.92
C SER A 13 17.37 -2.18 3.44
N ASP A 14 18.33 -1.89 2.56
CA ASP A 14 18.53 -0.53 2.05
C ASP A 14 17.43 -0.11 1.07
N GLN A 15 16.93 -1.04 0.25
CA GLN A 15 15.75 -0.81 -0.59
C GLN A 15 14.49 -0.62 0.28
N GLY A 16 14.35 -1.37 1.37
CA GLY A 16 13.27 -1.20 2.35
C GLY A 16 13.31 0.18 3.03
N LYS A 17 14.49 0.67 3.43
CA LYS A 17 14.67 2.03 3.98
C LYS A 17 14.32 3.10 2.97
N ASN A 18 14.80 2.97 1.72
CA ASN A 18 14.47 3.89 0.64
C ASN A 18 12.95 3.93 0.38
N TYR A 19 12.30 2.77 0.38
CA TYR A 19 10.84 2.66 0.25
C TYR A 19 10.12 3.39 1.39
N ALA A 20 10.52 3.16 2.65
CA ALA A 20 9.94 3.78 3.83
C ALA A 20 10.03 5.31 3.80
N GLN A 21 11.16 5.86 3.36
CA GLN A 21 11.44 7.29 3.30
C GLN A 21 10.68 8.02 2.18
N ASN A 22 10.28 7.31 1.13
CA ASN A 22 9.72 7.91 -0.08
C ASN A 22 8.25 7.55 -0.32
N ARG A 23 7.59 6.83 0.59
CA ARG A 23 6.14 6.59 0.54
C ARG A 23 5.41 7.49 1.52
N LEU A 24 4.34 8.13 1.01
CA LEU A 24 3.43 8.91 1.85
C LEU A 24 2.58 7.96 2.70
N ASP A 25 2.39 8.35 3.96
CA ASP A 25 1.46 7.67 4.87
C ASP A 25 0.02 8.09 4.56
N TYR A 26 -0.94 7.43 5.17
CA TYR A 26 -2.36 7.69 5.02
C TYR A 26 -2.85 8.75 6.01
N HIS A 27 -3.92 9.47 5.65
CA HIS A 27 -4.51 10.46 6.53
C HIS A 27 -5.08 9.79 7.80
N GLN A 28 -4.97 10.46 8.95
CA GLN A 28 -5.44 9.93 10.23
C GLN A 28 -6.94 9.56 10.20
N ASP A 29 -7.73 10.28 9.41
CA ASP A 29 -9.17 10.00 9.26
C ASP A 29 -9.44 8.64 8.64
N LEU A 30 -8.55 8.12 7.78
CA LEU A 30 -8.67 6.76 7.27
C LEU A 30 -8.50 5.72 8.38
N TYR A 31 -7.46 5.86 9.21
CA TYR A 31 -7.26 4.97 10.37
C TYR A 31 -8.42 5.06 11.36
N ASN A 32 -8.91 6.26 11.64
CA ASN A 32 -10.06 6.48 12.51
C ASN A 32 -11.33 5.82 11.95
N LEU A 33 -11.57 5.93 10.63
CA LEU A 33 -12.71 5.29 9.96
C LEU A 33 -12.63 3.76 10.06
N ILE A 34 -11.46 3.18 9.80
CA ILE A 34 -11.23 1.73 9.87
C ILE A 34 -11.53 1.23 11.29
N VAL A 35 -10.96 1.85 12.31
CA VAL A 35 -11.16 1.48 13.72
C VAL A 35 -12.61 1.68 14.15
N ALA A 36 -13.23 2.81 13.78
CA ALA A 36 -14.63 3.10 14.10
C ALA A 36 -15.60 2.11 13.44
N HIS A 37 -15.39 1.77 12.17
CA HIS A 37 -16.22 0.78 11.48
C HIS A 37 -16.08 -0.60 12.14
N HIS A 38 -14.85 -1.04 12.42
CA HIS A 38 -14.58 -2.31 13.09
C HIS A 38 -15.29 -2.41 14.45
N THR A 39 -15.14 -1.39 15.30
CA THR A 39 -15.72 -1.39 16.66
C THR A 39 -17.24 -1.22 16.66
N SER A 40 -17.81 -0.35 15.80
CA SER A 40 -19.26 -0.14 15.71
C SER A 40 -20.02 -1.37 15.21
N THR A 41 -19.31 -2.30 14.53
CA THR A 41 -19.85 -3.58 14.08
C THR A 41 -19.47 -4.75 15.01
N GLY A 42 -19.06 -4.48 16.25
CA GLY A 42 -18.80 -5.47 17.31
C GLY A 42 -17.38 -6.03 17.35
N GLY A 43 -16.46 -5.51 16.55
CA GLY A 43 -15.04 -5.89 16.59
C GLY A 43 -14.35 -5.42 17.87
N LYS A 44 -13.35 -6.19 18.32
CA LYS A 44 -12.52 -5.87 19.49
C LYS A 44 -11.13 -5.41 19.09
N LEU A 45 -10.42 -4.77 20.00
CA LEU A 45 -9.11 -4.17 19.77
C LEU A 45 -7.98 -4.92 20.51
N ASP A 46 -8.07 -6.26 20.61
CA ASP A 46 -7.01 -7.04 21.27
C ASP A 46 -5.83 -7.26 20.31
N THR A 47 -6.06 -7.91 19.17
CA THR A 47 -4.96 -8.30 18.26
C THR A 47 -5.21 -7.90 16.82
N LEU A 48 -4.25 -7.17 16.25
CA LEU A 48 -4.19 -6.76 14.84
C LEU A 48 -3.08 -7.50 14.11
N ILE A 49 -3.35 -7.90 12.86
CA ILE A 49 -2.31 -8.28 11.87
C ILE A 49 -2.31 -7.25 10.73
N ASP A 50 -1.13 -6.74 10.39
CA ASP A 50 -0.87 -5.97 9.17
C ASP A 50 -0.13 -6.88 8.17
N VAL A 51 -0.78 -7.23 7.06
CA VAL A 51 -0.26 -8.20 6.06
C VAL A 51 0.29 -7.46 4.85
N GLY A 52 1.50 -7.82 4.44
CA GLY A 52 2.28 -7.04 3.48
C GLY A 52 2.67 -5.71 4.12
N CYS A 53 3.10 -5.77 5.39
CA CYS A 53 3.34 -4.58 6.22
C CYS A 53 4.50 -3.70 5.73
N GLY A 54 5.35 -4.22 4.82
CA GLY A 54 6.54 -3.52 4.36
C GLY A 54 7.40 -3.04 5.53
N PRO A 55 7.81 -1.75 5.57
CA PRO A 55 8.64 -1.18 6.64
C PRO A 55 7.85 -0.87 7.93
N GLY A 56 6.57 -1.25 8.04
CA GLY A 56 5.80 -1.25 9.28
C GLY A 56 5.06 0.04 9.65
N ASN A 57 4.90 0.97 8.72
CA ASN A 57 4.25 2.27 8.99
C ASN A 57 2.79 2.10 9.47
N VAL A 58 2.02 1.26 8.77
CA VAL A 58 0.60 1.00 9.09
C VAL A 58 0.47 0.26 10.43
N ALA A 59 1.26 -0.80 10.62
CA ALA A 59 1.31 -1.53 11.89
C ALA A 59 1.63 -0.60 13.05
N SER A 60 2.62 0.29 12.91
CA SER A 60 3.01 1.26 13.92
C SER A 60 1.88 2.26 14.24
N ASN A 61 1.20 2.78 13.21
CA ASN A 61 0.09 3.72 13.42
C ASN A 61 -1.10 3.07 14.13
N LEU A 62 -1.48 1.87 13.71
CA LEU A 62 -2.62 1.14 14.28
C LEU A 62 -2.30 0.51 15.65
N SER A 63 -1.03 0.24 15.97
CA SER A 63 -0.63 -0.30 17.28
C SER A 63 -1.06 0.56 18.47
N LYS A 64 -1.35 1.84 18.26
CA LYS A 64 -1.87 2.75 19.28
C LYS A 64 -3.27 2.35 19.75
N HIS A 65 -4.04 1.67 18.92
CA HIS A 65 -5.42 1.28 19.17
C HIS A 65 -5.56 -0.17 19.66
N PHE A 66 -4.61 -1.05 19.34
CA PHE A 66 -4.68 -2.47 19.68
C PHE A 66 -3.75 -2.83 20.83
N VAL A 67 -4.09 -3.89 21.56
CA VAL A 67 -3.23 -4.43 22.65
C VAL A 67 -1.98 -5.08 22.06
N HIS A 68 -2.16 -5.88 20.99
CA HIS A 68 -1.08 -6.52 20.25
C HIS A 68 -1.19 -6.25 18.76
N THR A 69 -0.06 -5.97 18.10
CA THR A 69 0.03 -5.74 16.67
C THR A 69 1.17 -6.56 16.08
N ILE A 70 0.88 -7.26 14.99
CA ILE A 70 1.83 -8.13 14.30
C ILE A 70 1.90 -7.66 12.84
N GLY A 71 3.07 -7.19 12.39
CA GLY A 71 3.33 -6.95 10.97
C GLY A 71 3.89 -8.21 10.32
N LEU A 72 3.31 -8.61 9.20
CA LEU A 72 3.75 -9.76 8.39
C LEU A 72 4.13 -9.31 6.99
N ASP A 73 5.30 -9.71 6.52
CA ASP A 73 5.76 -9.46 5.15
C ASP A 73 6.63 -10.62 4.68
N PRO A 74 6.55 -11.07 3.42
CA PRO A 74 7.39 -12.15 2.90
C PRO A 74 8.85 -11.73 2.69
N SER A 75 9.17 -10.42 2.68
CA SER A 75 10.51 -9.88 2.48
C SER A 75 11.27 -9.77 3.79
N GLU A 76 12.36 -10.53 3.93
CA GLU A 76 13.27 -10.40 5.08
C GLU A 76 13.85 -8.98 5.20
N GLY A 77 14.16 -8.32 4.06
CA GLY A 77 14.69 -6.97 4.04
C GLY A 77 13.66 -5.93 4.53
N MET A 78 12.38 -6.10 4.18
CA MET A 78 11.30 -5.25 4.70
C MET A 78 11.12 -5.47 6.20
N ILE A 79 11.09 -6.71 6.68
CA ILE A 79 10.97 -7.03 8.10
C ILE A 79 12.16 -6.51 8.91
N ALA A 80 13.38 -6.65 8.40
CA ALA A 80 14.56 -6.07 9.04
C ALA A 80 14.45 -4.54 9.16
N THR A 81 13.97 -3.88 8.11
CA THR A 81 13.71 -2.44 8.11
C THR A 81 12.59 -2.07 9.11
N ALA A 82 11.48 -2.81 9.12
CA ALA A 82 10.37 -2.58 10.04
C ALA A 82 10.81 -2.67 11.51
N ARG A 83 11.59 -3.69 11.85
CA ARG A 83 12.16 -3.86 13.20
C ARG A 83 13.09 -2.70 13.58
N ALA A 84 13.94 -2.26 12.66
CA ALA A 84 14.87 -1.15 12.90
C ALA A 84 14.16 0.19 13.10
N LEU A 85 13.14 0.50 12.28
CA LEU A 85 12.40 1.76 12.34
C LEU A 85 11.42 1.84 13.52
N ASN A 86 10.93 0.69 14.00
CA ASN A 86 9.94 0.61 15.07
C ASN A 86 10.53 0.06 16.38
N SER A 87 11.85 0.13 16.56
CA SER A 87 12.50 -0.17 17.84
C SER A 87 12.06 0.84 18.92
N GLY A 88 11.78 0.36 20.13
CA GLY A 88 11.36 1.20 21.26
C GLY A 88 10.30 0.54 22.15
N PRO A 89 9.67 1.28 23.08
CA PRO A 89 8.84 0.71 24.15
C PRO A 89 7.70 -0.22 23.67
N ALA A 90 7.10 0.04 22.51
CA ALA A 90 6.05 -0.83 21.97
C ALA A 90 6.60 -2.18 21.47
N ALA A 91 7.78 -2.19 20.86
CA ALA A 91 8.48 -3.41 20.48
C ALA A 91 9.05 -4.14 21.71
N ASP A 92 9.68 -3.39 22.63
CA ASP A 92 10.29 -3.95 23.84
C ASP A 92 9.26 -4.61 24.75
N SER A 93 8.03 -4.09 24.80
CA SER A 93 6.91 -4.69 25.55
C SER A 93 6.23 -5.88 24.84
N GLY A 94 6.64 -6.21 23.59
CA GLY A 94 5.98 -7.21 22.76
C GLY A 94 4.63 -6.78 22.20
N LYS A 95 4.24 -5.52 22.36
CA LYS A 95 3.00 -4.97 21.82
C LYS A 95 3.00 -4.90 20.31
N LEU A 96 4.15 -4.56 19.71
CA LEU A 96 4.36 -4.48 18.27
C LEU A 96 5.52 -5.39 17.87
N ARG A 97 5.28 -6.33 16.96
CA ARG A 97 6.32 -7.22 16.42
C ARG A 97 6.16 -7.39 14.91
N PHE A 98 7.26 -7.76 14.25
CA PHE A 98 7.34 -7.97 12.80
C PHE A 98 7.95 -9.32 12.50
N GLU A 99 7.28 -10.13 11.63
CA GLU A 99 7.67 -11.49 11.33
C GLU A 99 7.61 -11.79 9.82
N VAL A 100 8.49 -12.66 9.36
CA VAL A 100 8.48 -13.10 7.95
C VAL A 100 7.38 -14.13 7.76
N SER A 101 6.36 -13.75 6.98
CA SER A 101 5.26 -14.63 6.61
C SER A 101 4.55 -14.10 5.37
N THR A 102 4.03 -15.00 4.54
CA THR A 102 3.19 -14.63 3.38
C THR A 102 1.76 -14.33 3.83
N ALA A 103 0.99 -13.71 2.94
CA ALA A 103 -0.44 -13.49 3.17
C ALA A 103 -1.22 -14.83 3.19
N GLU A 104 -0.77 -15.79 2.43
CA GLU A 104 -1.36 -17.12 2.31
C GLU A 104 -1.12 -17.96 3.57
N ASP A 105 0.07 -17.85 4.18
CA ASP A 105 0.41 -18.53 5.45
C ASP A 105 -0.24 -17.82 6.64
N LEU A 106 -0.29 -16.50 6.62
CA LEU A 106 -0.84 -15.66 7.68
C LEU A 106 -0.37 -16.11 9.07
N GLY A 107 0.97 -16.30 9.18
CA GLY A 107 1.65 -16.69 10.40
C GLY A 107 1.54 -18.15 10.81
N SER A 108 1.02 -19.06 9.96
CA SER A 108 1.04 -20.51 10.24
C SER A 108 2.46 -21.09 10.25
N ASN A 109 3.39 -20.43 9.56
CA ASN A 109 4.81 -20.79 9.47
C ASN A 109 5.64 -20.33 10.69
N LEU A 110 5.07 -19.55 11.60
CA LEU A 110 5.78 -19.00 12.77
C LEU A 110 5.90 -20.04 13.89
N SER A 111 6.78 -19.77 14.86
CA SER A 111 6.95 -20.60 16.05
C SER A 111 6.88 -19.72 17.31
N PRO A 112 5.77 -19.78 18.08
CA PRO A 112 4.53 -20.52 17.81
C PRO A 112 3.74 -19.92 16.64
N PRO A 113 2.91 -20.72 15.94
CA PRO A 113 2.06 -20.23 14.88
C PRO A 113 0.95 -19.32 15.43
N ILE A 114 0.41 -18.45 14.56
CA ILE A 114 -0.79 -17.69 14.91
C ILE A 114 -1.96 -18.65 15.05
N ALA A 115 -2.57 -18.64 16.24
CA ALA A 115 -3.63 -19.55 16.61
C ALA A 115 -4.94 -19.26 15.87
N ASP A 116 -5.76 -20.29 15.70
CA ASP A 116 -7.11 -20.16 15.14
C ASP A 116 -7.98 -19.24 16.02
N SER A 117 -8.82 -18.45 15.40
CA SER A 117 -9.79 -17.55 16.09
C SER A 117 -9.13 -16.66 17.16
N SER A 118 -7.90 -16.16 16.90
CA SER A 118 -7.14 -15.35 17.85
C SER A 118 -7.02 -13.88 17.44
N ILE A 119 -7.37 -13.53 16.21
CA ILE A 119 -7.17 -12.22 15.63
C ILE A 119 -8.50 -11.44 15.53
N ASP A 120 -8.48 -10.19 15.96
CA ASP A 120 -9.66 -9.31 15.88
C ASP A 120 -9.72 -8.57 14.55
N MET A 121 -8.56 -8.19 14.01
CA MET A 121 -8.51 -7.45 12.75
C MET A 121 -7.29 -7.82 11.91
N ILE A 122 -7.50 -7.94 10.61
CA ILE A 122 -6.45 -8.04 9.60
C ILE A 122 -6.53 -6.78 8.74
N VAL A 123 -5.38 -6.18 8.44
CA VAL A 123 -5.30 -5.06 7.50
C VAL A 123 -4.28 -5.37 6.39
N ALA A 124 -4.52 -4.81 5.20
CA ALA A 124 -3.60 -4.88 4.07
C ALA A 124 -3.64 -3.55 3.29
N ALA A 125 -2.57 -2.77 3.42
CA ALA A 125 -2.44 -1.46 2.80
C ALA A 125 -1.59 -1.55 1.52
N THR A 126 -2.19 -1.32 0.36
CA THR A 126 -1.50 -1.37 -0.95
C THR A 126 -0.69 -2.67 -1.14
N ALA A 127 -1.24 -3.81 -0.69
CA ALA A 127 -0.56 -5.11 -0.72
C ALA A 127 -1.40 -6.23 -1.35
N ALA A 128 -2.73 -6.22 -1.17
CA ALA A 128 -3.60 -7.34 -1.53
C ALA A 128 -3.60 -7.72 -3.01
N HIS A 129 -3.17 -6.84 -3.89
CA HIS A 129 -3.02 -7.12 -5.32
C HIS A 129 -1.89 -8.11 -5.66
N TRP A 130 -1.09 -8.49 -4.67
CA TRP A 130 -0.04 -9.50 -4.79
C TRP A 130 -0.40 -10.84 -4.16
N PHE A 131 -1.56 -10.93 -3.49
CA PHE A 131 -1.96 -12.13 -2.75
C PHE A 131 -2.64 -13.15 -3.67
N ASP A 132 -2.48 -14.43 -3.34
CA ASP A 132 -3.40 -15.47 -3.76
C ASP A 132 -4.68 -15.32 -2.91
N MET A 133 -5.65 -14.58 -3.43
CA MET A 133 -6.87 -14.21 -2.68
C MET A 133 -7.64 -15.42 -2.16
N PRO A 134 -7.84 -16.52 -2.94
CA PRO A 134 -8.44 -17.74 -2.40
C PRO A 134 -7.69 -18.31 -1.19
N ALA A 135 -6.37 -18.37 -1.23
CA ALA A 135 -5.55 -18.87 -0.13
C ALA A 135 -5.54 -17.90 1.06
N PHE A 136 -5.42 -16.59 0.79
CA PHE A 136 -5.51 -15.55 1.81
C PHE A 136 -6.82 -15.60 2.60
N TRP A 137 -7.98 -15.68 1.90
CA TRP A 137 -9.27 -15.73 2.59
C TRP A 137 -9.47 -16.96 3.43
N ARG A 138 -8.96 -18.14 3.00
CA ARG A 138 -8.98 -19.37 3.84
C ARG A 138 -8.17 -19.17 5.13
N SER A 139 -6.98 -18.57 5.01
CA SER A 139 -6.14 -18.29 6.18
C SER A 139 -6.75 -17.21 7.08
N ALA A 140 -7.36 -16.17 6.50
CA ALA A 140 -8.10 -15.15 7.25
C ALA A 140 -9.29 -15.76 8.01
N ALA A 141 -10.07 -16.64 7.36
CA ALA A 141 -11.18 -17.36 8.02
C ALA A 141 -10.70 -18.20 9.20
N ARG A 142 -9.51 -18.80 9.11
CA ARG A 142 -8.91 -19.59 10.18
C ARG A 142 -8.56 -18.73 11.40
N VAL A 143 -7.81 -17.63 11.19
CA VAL A 143 -7.24 -16.88 12.32
C VAL A 143 -8.18 -15.85 12.93
N LEU A 144 -9.13 -15.30 12.15
CA LEU A 144 -10.06 -14.31 12.67
C LEU A 144 -11.03 -14.89 13.69
N LYS A 145 -11.30 -14.14 14.74
CA LYS A 145 -12.44 -14.35 15.65
C LYS A 145 -13.75 -14.08 14.91
N SER A 146 -14.88 -14.67 15.37
CA SER A 146 -16.21 -14.20 14.96
C SER A 146 -16.37 -12.71 15.32
N GLY A 147 -16.93 -11.93 14.42
CA GLY A 147 -16.98 -10.47 14.52
C GLY A 147 -15.69 -9.74 14.15
N GLY A 148 -14.63 -10.46 13.78
CA GLY A 148 -13.39 -9.88 13.27
C GLY A 148 -13.57 -9.26 11.87
N SER A 149 -12.63 -8.42 11.45
CA SER A 149 -12.70 -7.73 10.16
C SER A 149 -11.39 -7.85 9.37
N VAL A 150 -11.51 -7.84 8.05
CA VAL A 150 -10.40 -7.60 7.12
C VAL A 150 -10.61 -6.23 6.48
N ALA A 151 -9.66 -5.31 6.62
CA ALA A 151 -9.69 -4.02 5.93
C ALA A 151 -8.55 -3.95 4.90
N ILE A 152 -8.91 -3.66 3.66
CA ILE A 152 -7.98 -3.59 2.53
C ILE A 152 -8.12 -2.21 1.90
N TRP A 153 -7.02 -1.49 1.69
CA TRP A 153 -7.06 -0.18 1.06
C TRP A 153 -5.82 0.11 0.23
N GLY A 154 -5.92 1.12 -0.59
CA GLY A 154 -4.82 1.61 -1.41
C GLY A 154 -5.18 2.87 -2.15
N SER A 155 -4.25 3.33 -2.99
CA SER A 155 -4.43 4.49 -3.86
C SER A 155 -3.90 4.23 -5.25
N ALA A 156 -4.51 4.88 -6.23
CA ALA A 156 -4.10 4.84 -7.62
C ALA A 156 -4.48 6.14 -8.34
N ASN A 157 -4.14 6.22 -9.63
CA ASN A 157 -4.59 7.29 -10.52
C ASN A 157 -4.20 8.68 -10.00
N MET A 158 -2.90 8.98 -10.01
CA MET A 158 -2.40 10.33 -9.66
C MET A 158 -3.02 11.41 -10.55
N ARG A 159 -3.42 12.49 -9.91
CA ARG A 159 -3.95 13.68 -10.59
C ARG A 159 -3.26 14.94 -10.12
N THR A 160 -2.88 15.77 -11.06
CA THR A 160 -2.35 17.11 -10.78
C THR A 160 -3.46 17.99 -10.21
N SER A 161 -3.17 18.72 -9.13
CA SER A 161 -4.12 19.70 -8.60
C SER A 161 -4.32 20.86 -9.57
N PRO A 162 -5.57 21.34 -9.74
CA PRO A 162 -5.85 22.46 -10.68
C PRO A 162 -5.07 23.74 -10.39
N GLY A 163 -4.61 23.95 -9.15
CA GLY A 163 -3.79 25.09 -8.76
C GLY A 163 -2.30 24.97 -9.08
N THR A 164 -1.85 23.85 -9.65
CA THR A 164 -0.46 23.70 -10.11
C THR A 164 -0.26 24.52 -11.40
N PRO A 165 0.80 25.32 -11.52
CA PRO A 165 1.11 26.01 -12.78
C PRO A 165 1.20 25.00 -13.93
N ASN A 166 0.52 25.29 -15.05
CA ASN A 166 0.45 24.39 -16.23
C ASN A 166 -0.16 23.01 -15.95
N ALA A 167 -1.14 22.93 -15.03
CA ALA A 167 -1.71 21.66 -14.54
C ALA A 167 -2.20 20.72 -15.64
N GLU A 168 -2.82 21.23 -16.70
CA GLU A 168 -3.34 20.44 -17.82
C GLU A 168 -2.22 19.73 -18.59
N ALA A 169 -1.16 20.46 -18.93
CA ALA A 169 -0.02 19.88 -19.66
C ALA A 169 0.76 18.89 -18.76
N ILE A 170 0.87 19.17 -17.47
CA ILE A 170 1.47 18.27 -16.49
C ILE A 170 0.63 16.98 -16.39
N GLN A 171 -0.69 17.08 -16.34
CA GLN A 171 -1.56 15.91 -16.32
C GLN A 171 -1.40 15.07 -17.60
N ALA A 172 -1.37 15.70 -18.76
CA ALA A 172 -1.14 15.00 -20.02
C ALA A 172 0.21 14.25 -20.02
N ARG A 173 1.26 14.86 -19.45
CA ARG A 173 2.57 14.19 -19.32
C ARG A 173 2.56 13.03 -18.31
N ILE A 174 1.79 13.14 -17.22
CA ILE A 174 1.56 12.03 -16.28
C ILE A 174 0.86 10.88 -16.98
N ASP A 175 -0.21 11.15 -17.72
CA ASP A 175 -0.97 10.12 -18.45
C ASP A 175 -0.07 9.43 -19.52
N GLN A 176 0.82 10.19 -20.15
CA GLN A 176 1.83 9.63 -21.07
C GLN A 176 2.83 8.73 -20.33
N PHE A 177 3.36 9.15 -19.19
CA PHE A 177 4.27 8.33 -18.37
C PHE A 177 3.61 7.03 -17.92
N GLU A 178 2.34 7.09 -17.51
CA GLU A 178 1.58 5.89 -17.17
C GLU A 178 1.47 4.93 -18.36
N ALA A 179 1.28 5.44 -19.58
CA ALA A 179 1.26 4.64 -20.80
C ALA A 179 2.65 4.05 -21.16
N GLU A 180 3.73 4.80 -20.91
CA GLU A 180 5.11 4.34 -21.12
C GLU A 180 5.48 3.16 -20.21
N ILE A 181 4.96 3.12 -18.97
CA ILE A 181 5.22 2.04 -18.01
C ILE A 181 4.17 0.93 -18.02
N GLU A 182 3.06 1.09 -18.73
CA GLU A 182 1.98 0.09 -18.81
C GLU A 182 2.45 -1.28 -19.33
N PRO A 183 3.37 -1.40 -20.31
CA PRO A 183 3.91 -2.70 -20.74
C PRO A 183 4.57 -3.50 -19.61
N TYR A 184 4.97 -2.85 -18.54
CA TYR A 184 5.62 -3.43 -17.35
C TYR A 184 4.62 -3.72 -16.22
N PHE A 185 3.32 -3.59 -16.47
CA PHE A 185 2.31 -3.91 -15.49
C PHE A 185 2.12 -5.44 -15.40
N LEU A 186 2.13 -5.91 -14.16
CA LEU A 186 1.62 -7.24 -13.81
C LEU A 186 0.12 -7.14 -13.48
N PRO A 187 -0.62 -8.26 -13.44
CA PRO A 187 -2.03 -8.26 -13.09
C PRO A 187 -2.36 -7.48 -11.81
N GLY A 188 -1.49 -7.52 -10.79
CA GLY A 188 -1.63 -6.74 -9.56
C GLY A 188 -1.61 -5.22 -9.80
N ASN A 189 -0.78 -4.72 -10.71
CA ASN A 189 -0.76 -3.30 -11.05
C ASN A 189 -2.07 -2.87 -11.73
N VAL A 190 -2.61 -3.70 -12.64
CA VAL A 190 -3.90 -3.46 -13.29
C VAL A 190 -5.03 -3.42 -12.26
N LEU A 191 -5.03 -4.36 -11.32
CA LEU A 191 -6.00 -4.44 -10.23
C LEU A 191 -5.96 -3.17 -9.35
N THR A 192 -4.77 -2.68 -9.01
CA THR A 192 -4.59 -1.44 -8.26
C THR A 192 -5.11 -0.23 -9.03
N ARG A 193 -4.78 -0.13 -10.32
CA ARG A 193 -5.28 0.94 -11.21
C ARG A 193 -6.82 0.93 -11.31
N GLY A 194 -7.45 -0.25 -11.25
CA GLY A 194 -8.89 -0.45 -11.17
C GLY A 194 -9.50 -0.18 -9.78
N LEU A 195 -8.72 0.32 -8.81
CA LEU A 195 -9.16 0.58 -7.43
C LEU A 195 -9.74 -0.67 -6.76
N TYR A 196 -9.16 -1.84 -7.02
CA TYR A 196 -9.58 -3.15 -6.50
C TYR A 196 -11.06 -3.51 -6.73
N LYS A 197 -11.68 -2.97 -7.80
CA LYS A 197 -13.06 -3.33 -8.14
C LYS A 197 -13.21 -4.82 -8.45
N ASP A 198 -12.16 -5.42 -9.03
CA ASP A 198 -12.11 -6.82 -9.42
C ASP A 198 -11.30 -7.68 -8.42
N LEU A 199 -11.04 -7.19 -7.21
CA LEU A 199 -10.39 -7.98 -6.18
C LEU A 199 -11.27 -9.15 -5.77
N GLY A 200 -10.74 -10.38 -5.82
CA GLY A 200 -11.45 -11.57 -5.36
C GLY A 200 -11.84 -11.46 -3.88
N LEU A 201 -13.16 -11.40 -3.59
CA LEU A 201 -13.72 -11.36 -2.24
C LEU A 201 -14.13 -12.78 -1.80
N PRO A 202 -14.33 -13.05 -0.50
CA PRO A 202 -14.57 -14.42 0.00
C PRO A 202 -15.67 -15.16 -0.74
N TRP A 203 -16.73 -14.46 -1.13
CA TRP A 203 -17.89 -15.03 -1.84
C TRP A 203 -17.71 -15.10 -3.36
N SER A 204 -16.68 -14.46 -3.92
CA SER A 204 -16.42 -14.40 -5.37
C SER A 204 -15.17 -15.18 -5.82
N VAL A 205 -14.37 -15.70 -4.87
CA VAL A 205 -13.23 -16.58 -5.21
C VAL A 205 -13.70 -18.03 -5.42
N GLU A 206 -12.91 -18.83 -6.12
CA GLU A 206 -13.19 -20.24 -6.39
C GLU A 206 -12.16 -21.17 -5.68
N PRO A 207 -12.61 -22.07 -4.79
CA PRO A 207 -13.96 -22.13 -4.21
C PRO A 207 -14.23 -20.95 -3.28
N ALA A 208 -15.50 -20.55 -3.14
CA ALA A 208 -15.92 -19.53 -2.17
C ALA A 208 -15.50 -19.91 -0.74
N VAL A 209 -15.13 -18.89 0.04
CA VAL A 209 -14.69 -19.09 1.43
C VAL A 209 -15.82 -18.71 2.40
N GLU A 210 -16.27 -19.69 3.14
CA GLU A 210 -17.36 -19.53 4.14
C GLU A 210 -16.89 -18.71 5.36
N GLY A 211 -17.86 -18.23 6.16
CA GLY A 211 -17.61 -17.50 7.40
C GLY A 211 -17.50 -16.00 7.23
N PHE A 212 -17.77 -15.48 6.04
CA PHE A 212 -17.88 -14.03 5.77
C PHE A 212 -19.28 -13.68 5.24
N ASP A 213 -19.81 -12.53 5.65
CA ASP A 213 -21.16 -12.09 5.22
C ASP A 213 -21.03 -10.94 4.20
N GLU A 214 -21.39 -11.21 2.96
CA GLU A 214 -21.43 -10.21 1.88
C GLU A 214 -22.27 -8.97 2.23
N LYS A 215 -23.33 -9.14 3.01
CA LYS A 215 -24.21 -8.03 3.44
C LYS A 215 -23.51 -7.04 4.37
N THR A 216 -22.41 -7.44 4.99
CA THR A 216 -21.57 -6.57 5.84
C THR A 216 -20.43 -5.90 5.07
N PHE A 217 -20.34 -6.14 3.77
CA PHE A 217 -19.32 -5.54 2.93
C PHE A 217 -19.44 -4.02 2.94
N PHE A 218 -18.35 -3.36 3.28
CA PHE A 218 -18.25 -1.90 3.26
C PHE A 218 -17.20 -1.49 2.23
N ARG A 219 -17.55 -0.53 1.38
CA ARG A 219 -16.64 0.13 0.46
C ARG A 219 -16.77 1.63 0.58
N ARG A 220 -15.65 2.33 0.61
CA ARG A 220 -15.55 3.77 0.44
C ARG A 220 -14.47 4.09 -0.57
N ASP A 221 -14.79 4.95 -1.52
CA ASP A 221 -13.83 5.53 -2.45
C ASP A 221 -13.62 7.01 -2.10
N TRP A 222 -12.40 7.51 -2.29
CA TRP A 222 -12.02 8.91 -2.19
C TRP A 222 -11.65 9.41 -3.57
N ASP A 223 -12.18 10.56 -3.94
CA ASP A 223 -11.70 11.26 -5.13
C ASP A 223 -10.43 12.08 -4.81
N THR A 224 -9.88 12.71 -5.84
CA THR A 224 -8.63 13.46 -5.72
C THR A 224 -8.77 14.81 -4.98
N THR A 225 -9.97 15.19 -4.58
CA THR A 225 -10.24 16.40 -3.77
C THR A 225 -10.28 16.11 -2.28
N GLU A 226 -10.41 14.85 -1.91
CA GLU A 226 -10.51 14.38 -0.53
C GLU A 226 -9.13 14.02 0.04
N LYS A 227 -9.00 14.06 1.37
CA LYS A 227 -7.77 13.72 2.08
C LYS A 227 -7.69 12.21 2.32
N PHE A 228 -7.03 11.49 1.42
CA PHE A 228 -6.70 10.06 1.59
C PHE A 228 -5.28 9.85 2.13
N LEU A 229 -4.31 10.58 1.59
CA LEU A 229 -2.92 10.55 2.06
C LEU A 229 -2.69 11.58 3.18
N ALA A 230 -1.73 11.33 4.06
CA ALA A 230 -1.48 12.11 5.27
C ALA A 230 -1.30 13.61 5.02
N LEU A 231 -0.65 13.96 3.94
CA LEU A 231 -0.40 15.36 3.57
C LEU A 231 -1.53 15.98 2.70
N GLY A 232 -2.59 15.22 2.42
CA GLY A 232 -3.62 15.65 1.47
C GLY A 232 -3.05 15.73 0.05
N ALA A 233 -3.03 16.94 -0.53
CA ALA A 233 -2.34 17.22 -1.79
C ALA A 233 -1.12 18.12 -1.52
N PRO A 234 0.02 17.55 -1.09
CA PRO A 234 1.20 18.33 -0.73
C PRO A 234 1.86 18.94 -1.96
N GLU A 235 2.54 20.06 -1.76
CA GLU A 235 3.55 20.51 -2.70
C GLU A 235 4.81 19.67 -2.52
N ILE A 236 5.16 18.92 -3.55
CA ILE A 236 6.29 17.99 -3.53
C ILE A 236 7.42 18.54 -4.39
N ASP A 237 8.61 18.61 -3.82
CA ASP A 237 9.82 18.92 -4.56
C ASP A 237 10.09 17.85 -5.62
N MET A 238 10.61 18.25 -6.78
CA MET A 238 10.84 17.33 -7.90
C MET A 238 11.78 16.18 -7.56
N SER A 239 12.73 16.37 -6.64
CA SER A 239 13.60 15.30 -6.15
C SER A 239 12.85 14.26 -5.29
N VAL A 240 11.86 14.69 -4.50
CA VAL A 240 10.99 13.79 -3.73
C VAL A 240 10.07 13.04 -4.68
N PHE A 241 9.47 13.76 -5.65
CA PHE A 241 8.61 13.17 -6.67
C PHE A 241 9.31 12.07 -7.47
N GLU A 242 10.54 12.33 -7.93
CA GLU A 242 11.38 11.34 -8.61
C GLU A 242 11.62 10.09 -7.75
N ARG A 243 11.97 10.26 -6.47
CA ARG A 243 12.20 9.13 -5.56
C ARG A 243 10.91 8.32 -5.32
N MET A 244 9.78 8.98 -5.17
CA MET A 244 8.47 8.32 -5.02
C MET A 244 8.15 7.44 -6.24
N LEU A 245 8.28 7.98 -7.44
CA LEU A 245 8.05 7.24 -8.69
C LEU A 245 9.04 6.08 -8.85
N GLY A 246 10.29 6.29 -8.46
CA GLY A 246 11.33 5.26 -8.47
C GLY A 246 11.04 4.04 -7.58
N THR A 247 10.06 4.12 -6.66
CA THR A 247 9.61 2.98 -5.84
C THR A 247 8.50 2.15 -6.49
N MET A 248 8.01 2.54 -7.67
CA MET A 248 6.95 1.81 -8.37
C MET A 248 7.51 0.54 -9.02
N SER A 249 6.85 -0.60 -8.80
CA SER A 249 7.29 -1.87 -9.37
C SER A 249 7.37 -1.91 -10.91
N PRO A 250 6.48 -1.24 -11.67
CA PRO A 250 6.65 -1.13 -13.12
C PRO A 250 7.93 -0.37 -13.52
N VAL A 251 8.30 0.66 -12.77
CA VAL A 251 9.56 1.41 -13.01
C VAL A 251 10.77 0.52 -12.75
N THR A 252 10.75 -0.29 -11.69
CA THR A 252 11.82 -1.26 -11.43
C THR A 252 11.99 -2.22 -12.60
N ARG A 253 10.89 -2.80 -13.10
CA ARG A 253 10.91 -3.71 -14.26
C ARG A 253 11.34 -3.03 -15.56
N TRP A 254 10.93 -1.78 -15.75
CA TRP A 254 11.41 -0.98 -16.89
C TRP A 254 12.95 -0.83 -16.85
N ARG A 255 13.52 -0.52 -15.67
CA ARG A 255 14.98 -0.41 -15.48
C ARG A 255 15.72 -1.72 -15.69
N GLU A 256 15.13 -2.85 -15.30
CA GLU A 256 15.67 -4.19 -15.55
C GLU A 256 15.74 -4.51 -17.04
N ASP A 257 14.79 -4.01 -17.83
CA ASP A 257 14.70 -4.20 -19.28
C ASP A 257 15.53 -3.18 -20.08
N HIS A 258 15.91 -2.06 -19.43
CA HIS A 258 16.70 -0.97 -20.03
C HIS A 258 17.95 -0.67 -19.20
N PRO A 259 18.88 -1.64 -19.02
CA PRO A 259 20.05 -1.46 -18.16
C PRO A 259 21.02 -0.38 -18.66
N GLU A 260 20.94 -0.03 -19.96
CA GLU A 260 21.72 1.05 -20.57
C GLU A 260 21.19 2.45 -20.23
N ALA A 261 19.88 2.57 -19.97
CA ALA A 261 19.23 3.86 -19.70
C ALA A 261 19.48 4.31 -18.25
N THR A 262 20.66 4.85 -18.01
CA THR A 262 21.10 5.30 -16.68
C THR A 262 21.20 6.82 -16.57
N GLY A 263 21.23 7.34 -15.36
CA GLY A 263 21.39 8.78 -15.11
C GLY A 263 20.27 9.60 -15.76
N GLU A 264 20.60 10.45 -16.71
CA GLU A 264 19.66 11.35 -17.37
C GLU A 264 18.74 10.65 -18.38
N GLU A 265 18.99 9.40 -18.74
CA GLU A 265 18.17 8.60 -19.65
C GLU A 265 17.17 7.71 -18.90
N ASP A 266 17.28 7.61 -17.57
CA ASP A 266 16.28 6.89 -16.74
C ASP A 266 14.88 7.48 -16.94
N ILE A 267 13.88 6.62 -17.12
CA ILE A 267 12.49 7.03 -17.45
C ILE A 267 11.91 8.02 -16.45
N VAL A 268 12.21 7.87 -15.17
CA VAL A 268 11.72 8.80 -14.12
C VAL A 268 12.48 10.12 -14.18
N ARG A 269 13.76 10.11 -14.55
CA ARG A 269 14.56 11.31 -14.73
C ARG A 269 14.09 12.11 -15.95
N VAL A 270 13.81 11.45 -17.06
CA VAL A 270 13.22 12.05 -18.25
C VAL A 270 11.88 12.68 -17.92
N PHE A 271 11.00 11.93 -17.27
CA PHE A 271 9.69 12.42 -16.83
C PHE A 271 9.81 13.65 -15.93
N ARG A 272 10.70 13.61 -14.93
CA ARG A 272 10.97 14.75 -14.04
C ARG A 272 11.37 16.00 -14.82
N ARG A 273 12.32 15.90 -15.75
CA ARG A 273 12.77 17.06 -16.58
C ARG A 273 11.63 17.67 -17.40
N ASP A 274 10.75 16.83 -17.93
CA ASP A 274 9.57 17.31 -18.66
C ASP A 274 8.64 18.11 -17.75
N ILE A 275 8.37 17.64 -16.54
CA ILE A 275 7.55 18.36 -15.57
C ILE A 275 8.22 19.68 -15.15
N GLU A 276 9.53 19.66 -14.85
CA GLU A 276 10.29 20.87 -14.53
C GLU A 276 10.23 21.90 -15.68
N ARG A 277 10.37 21.46 -16.93
CA ARG A 277 10.23 22.31 -18.12
C ARG A 277 8.82 22.91 -18.20
N LEU A 278 7.77 22.12 -18.04
CA LEU A 278 6.37 22.60 -18.09
C LEU A 278 6.08 23.62 -16.99
N LEU A 279 6.63 23.45 -15.80
CA LEU A 279 6.51 24.41 -14.69
C LEU A 279 7.23 25.71 -15.02
N ARG A 280 8.45 25.67 -15.61
CA ARG A 280 9.20 26.85 -16.01
C ARG A 280 8.50 27.62 -17.14
N GLU A 281 7.91 26.92 -18.10
CA GLU A 281 7.08 27.55 -19.16
C GLU A 281 5.90 28.33 -18.58
N ALA A 282 5.39 27.93 -17.41
CA ALA A 282 4.35 28.65 -16.66
C ALA A 282 4.91 29.72 -15.69
N GLY A 283 6.22 30.04 -15.78
CA GLY A 283 6.83 31.11 -15.00
C GLY A 283 7.41 30.71 -13.65
N VAL A 284 7.46 29.44 -13.32
CA VAL A 284 8.15 28.96 -12.12
C VAL A 284 9.66 29.13 -12.31
N LYS A 285 10.34 29.70 -11.31
CA LYS A 285 11.80 29.90 -11.36
C LYS A 285 12.54 28.56 -11.24
N GLU A 286 13.65 28.45 -11.93
CA GLU A 286 14.55 27.28 -11.82
C GLU A 286 14.96 27.02 -10.36
N GLY A 287 14.92 25.77 -9.95
CA GLY A 287 15.18 25.32 -8.58
C GLY A 287 14.03 25.59 -7.59
N LYS A 288 12.86 26.04 -8.07
CA LYS A 288 11.64 26.25 -7.28
C LYS A 288 10.46 25.40 -7.81
N GLU A 289 10.77 24.46 -8.68
CA GLU A 289 9.76 23.58 -9.27
C GLU A 289 9.20 22.64 -8.22
N LYS A 290 7.88 22.68 -8.07
CA LYS A 290 7.11 21.80 -7.20
C LYS A 290 5.84 21.37 -7.91
N VAL A 291 5.44 20.15 -7.67
CA VAL A 291 4.14 19.63 -8.12
C VAL A 291 3.21 19.49 -6.93
N LYS A 292 1.94 19.74 -7.17
CA LYS A 292 0.87 19.48 -6.24
C LYS A 292 -0.09 18.49 -6.86
N GLY A 293 -0.34 17.37 -6.18
CA GLY A 293 -1.18 16.34 -6.71
C GLY A 293 -1.81 15.48 -5.61
N SER A 294 -2.76 14.68 -6.02
CA SER A 294 -3.45 13.72 -5.18
C SER A 294 -3.65 12.41 -5.93
N ALA A 295 -4.14 11.40 -5.23
CA ALA A 295 -4.50 10.12 -5.81
C ALA A 295 -5.90 9.72 -5.34
N GLN A 296 -6.61 8.97 -6.17
CA GLN A 296 -7.85 8.34 -5.74
C GLN A 296 -7.53 7.28 -4.69
N GLY A 297 -8.33 7.24 -3.62
CA GLY A 297 -8.21 6.24 -2.56
C GLY A 297 -9.40 5.29 -2.57
N PHE A 298 -9.22 4.12 -1.99
CA PHE A 298 -10.31 3.17 -1.75
C PHE A 298 -10.07 2.39 -0.45
N LEU A 299 -11.14 1.98 0.19
CA LEU A 299 -11.17 1.12 1.37
C LEU A 299 -12.27 0.07 1.19
N LEU A 300 -11.93 -1.18 1.43
CA LEU A 300 -12.83 -2.33 1.49
C LEU A 300 -12.77 -2.91 2.90
N ILE A 301 -13.92 -3.19 3.52
CA ILE A 301 -13.97 -3.93 4.80
C ILE A 301 -14.91 -5.12 4.64
N VAL A 302 -14.40 -6.30 5.01
CA VAL A 302 -15.12 -7.57 5.03
C VAL A 302 -15.16 -8.07 6.47
N LYS A 303 -16.29 -8.62 6.90
CA LYS A 303 -16.50 -9.07 8.27
C LYS A 303 -16.67 -10.57 8.35
N LYS A 304 -16.02 -11.19 9.33
CA LYS A 304 -16.24 -12.60 9.69
C LYS A 304 -17.46 -12.69 10.60
N ILE A 305 -18.39 -13.61 10.32
CA ILE A 305 -19.57 -13.94 11.10
C ILE A 305 -19.32 -15.08 12.09
#